data_dbb7dd9e9d8481b4b6dbf1892d90c824
#
_entry.id   dbb7dd9e9d8481b4b6dbf1892d90c824
#
_cell.length_a   1.000
_cell.length_b   1.000
_cell.length_c   1.000
_cell.angle_alpha   90.00
_cell.angle_beta   90.00
_cell.angle_gamma   90.00
#
_symmetry.space_group_name_H-M   'P 1'
#
loop_
_entity.id
_entity.type
_entity.pdbx_description
1 polymer ?
#
loop_
_entity_poly.entity_id
_entity_poly.type
_entity_poly.pdbx_seq_one_letter_code
_entity_poly.pdbx_strand_id
1 'polypeptide(L)'
;SKNPLPTLKQMEDEPAKLLEEKANSGHAVSGKPTENQAAKSGPTNSDGELTKKIIESLCKAIIDVEPTLTKYDTVVGDGDAGETLRHCAEAVLQYLKENKIPLDRATSTVLGITEAQESSMGGTSGALYAIYLTGLVQGLLKSTQNNGEAATVKHWASAANHAFQSLGKYTPARPG
;
A
#
# COMPACT_ATOMS: atom_id res chain seq x y z
N SER A 1 14.90 -23.67 35.52
CA SER A 1 13.46 -23.98 35.52
C SER A 1 12.92 -23.70 34.12
N LYS A 2 12.45 -24.73 33.43
CA LYS A 2 11.83 -24.61 32.12
C LYS A 2 10.35 -24.24 32.35
N ASN A 3 9.93 -23.06 31.92
CA ASN A 3 8.51 -22.74 31.85
C ASN A 3 7.80 -23.73 30.91
N PRO A 4 6.71 -24.36 31.34
CA PRO A 4 5.95 -25.24 30.46
C PRO A 4 5.35 -24.42 29.33
N LEU A 5 5.27 -25.02 28.15
CA LEU A 5 4.60 -24.40 26.98
C LEU A 5 3.13 -24.12 27.32
N PRO A 6 2.59 -22.96 26.87
CA PRO A 6 1.19 -22.62 27.10
C PRO A 6 0.26 -23.65 26.43
N THR A 7 -0.87 -23.93 27.06
CA THR A 7 -1.91 -24.82 26.51
C THR A 7 -2.66 -24.12 25.38
N LEU A 8 -3.25 -24.91 24.45
CA LEU A 8 -4.05 -24.38 23.33
C LEU A 8 -5.10 -23.37 23.78
N LYS A 9 -5.76 -23.60 24.92
CA LYS A 9 -6.75 -22.69 25.49
C LYS A 9 -6.16 -21.35 25.96
N GLN A 10 -4.91 -21.34 26.40
CA GLN A 10 -4.19 -20.12 26.78
C GLN A 10 -3.74 -19.33 25.54
N MET A 11 -3.53 -20.00 24.41
CA MET A 11 -3.18 -19.35 23.14
C MET A 11 -4.38 -18.73 22.41
N GLU A 12 -5.60 -19.22 22.67
CA GLU A 12 -6.85 -18.67 22.11
C GLU A 12 -7.32 -17.41 22.87
N ASP A 13 -7.05 -17.32 24.18
CA ASP A 13 -7.48 -16.19 25.03
C ASP A 13 -6.49 -15.00 25.02
N GLU A 14 -5.25 -15.20 24.61
CA GLU A 14 -4.21 -14.16 24.62
C GLU A 14 -4.45 -13.00 23.63
N PRO A 15 -4.94 -13.22 22.40
CA PRO A 15 -5.24 -12.14 21.47
C PRO A 15 -6.38 -11.22 21.95
N ALA A 16 -7.39 -11.78 22.62
CA ALA A 16 -8.53 -11.02 23.12
C ALA A 16 -8.14 -10.11 24.28
N LYS A 17 -7.32 -10.59 25.23
CA LYS A 17 -6.79 -9.80 26.34
C LYS A 17 -5.85 -8.68 25.90
N LEU A 18 -5.00 -8.92 24.90
CA LEU A 18 -4.12 -7.91 24.32
C LEU A 18 -4.88 -6.79 23.60
N LEU A 19 -6.03 -7.09 23.03
CA LEU A 19 -6.93 -6.10 22.41
C LEU A 19 -7.69 -5.28 23.46
N GLU A 20 -8.12 -5.88 24.56
CA GLU A 20 -8.78 -5.16 25.67
C GLU A 20 -7.80 -4.29 26.47
N GLU A 21 -6.60 -4.73 26.75
CA GLU A 21 -5.57 -3.91 27.40
C GLU A 21 -5.15 -2.71 26.55
N LYS A 22 -5.07 -2.85 25.22
CA LYS A 22 -4.80 -1.73 24.31
C LYS A 22 -5.96 -0.76 24.19
N ALA A 23 -7.19 -1.22 24.35
CA ALA A 23 -8.38 -0.35 24.37
C ALA A 23 -8.51 0.47 25.66
N ASN A 24 -8.00 -0.05 26.81
CA ASN A 24 -8.09 0.60 28.11
C ASN A 24 -6.85 1.43 28.49
N SER A 25 -5.71 1.28 27.83
CA SER A 25 -4.56 2.16 28.02
C SER A 25 -4.77 3.42 27.19
N GLY A 26 -5.38 4.44 27.80
CA GLY A 26 -5.60 5.77 27.22
C GLY A 26 -4.32 6.54 26.96
N HIS A 27 -3.40 5.97 26.17
CA HIS A 27 -2.36 6.71 25.47
C HIS A 27 -2.97 7.17 24.16
N ALA A 28 -3.24 8.47 24.08
CA ALA A 28 -3.52 9.17 22.83
C ALA A 28 -2.40 8.79 21.83
N VAL A 29 -2.66 7.79 21.01
CA VAL A 29 -1.89 7.54 19.81
C VAL A 29 -2.08 8.79 18.97
N SER A 30 -1.03 9.58 18.84
CA SER A 30 -0.93 10.70 17.91
C SER A 30 -1.59 10.26 16.59
N GLY A 31 -2.76 10.84 16.29
CA GLY A 31 -3.71 10.30 15.33
C GLY A 31 -3.05 10.07 13.97
N LYS A 32 -3.04 8.83 13.52
CA LYS A 32 -2.93 8.56 12.09
C LYS A 32 -4.10 9.32 11.44
N PRO A 33 -3.84 10.16 10.43
CA PRO A 33 -4.94 10.80 9.70
C PRO A 33 -5.86 9.70 9.20
N THR A 34 -7.17 9.83 9.46
CA THR A 34 -8.17 8.94 8.88
C THR A 34 -8.03 9.01 7.35
N GLU A 35 -8.38 7.96 6.62
CA GLU A 35 -8.32 7.93 5.14
C GLU A 35 -8.98 9.17 4.52
N ASN A 36 -10.09 9.62 5.07
CA ASN A 36 -10.78 10.85 4.66
C ASN A 36 -9.97 12.13 4.87
N GLN A 37 -9.13 12.20 5.90
CA GLN A 37 -8.24 13.34 6.14
C GLN A 37 -7.02 13.27 5.24
N ALA A 38 -6.45 12.07 5.04
CA ALA A 38 -5.34 11.84 4.15
C ALA A 38 -5.69 12.16 2.69
N ALA A 39 -6.91 11.82 2.23
CA ALA A 39 -7.39 12.13 0.89
C ALA A 39 -7.51 13.65 0.63
N LYS A 40 -7.76 14.46 1.66
CA LYS A 40 -7.92 15.92 1.55
C LYS A 40 -6.63 16.70 1.86
N SER A 41 -5.56 16.02 2.23
CA SER A 41 -4.29 16.60 2.63
C SER A 41 -3.16 16.12 1.73
N GLY A 42 -2.01 16.79 1.79
CA GLY A 42 -0.82 16.43 1.03
C GLY A 42 -0.68 17.19 -0.28
N PRO A 43 0.34 16.85 -1.08
CA PRO A 43 0.68 17.59 -2.28
C PRO A 43 -0.34 17.35 -3.40
N THR A 44 -0.58 18.37 -4.20
CA THR A 44 -1.42 18.28 -5.41
C THR A 44 -0.65 17.68 -6.57
N ASN A 45 -1.33 16.99 -7.47
CA ASN A 45 -0.75 16.66 -8.76
C ASN A 45 -0.64 17.94 -9.61
N SER A 46 0.51 18.14 -10.26
CA SER A 46 0.72 19.31 -11.11
C SER A 46 -0.15 19.27 -12.37
N ASP A 47 -0.49 18.06 -12.86
CA ASP A 47 -1.33 17.84 -14.04
C ASP A 47 -2.04 16.47 -13.87
N GLY A 48 -3.37 16.51 -13.73
CA GLY A 48 -4.21 15.31 -13.58
C GLY A 48 -4.22 14.44 -14.84
N GLU A 49 -4.22 15.05 -16.03
CA GLU A 49 -4.19 14.30 -17.29
C GLU A 49 -2.85 13.59 -17.49
N LEU A 50 -1.74 14.25 -17.15
CA LEU A 50 -0.43 13.61 -17.17
C LEU A 50 -0.37 12.47 -16.15
N THR A 51 -0.88 12.69 -14.94
CA THR A 51 -0.96 11.66 -13.90
C THR A 51 -1.74 10.44 -14.39
N LYS A 52 -2.90 10.64 -15.02
CA LYS A 52 -3.70 9.58 -15.63
C LYS A 52 -2.90 8.78 -16.67
N LYS A 53 -2.26 9.45 -17.61
CA LYS A 53 -1.44 8.82 -18.66
C LYS A 53 -0.27 8.01 -18.07
N ILE A 54 0.35 8.50 -17.01
CA ILE A 54 1.41 7.77 -16.31
C ILE A 54 0.86 6.46 -15.73
N ILE A 55 -0.27 6.52 -15.01
CA ILE A 55 -0.90 5.34 -14.41
C ILE A 55 -1.32 4.34 -15.49
N GLU A 56 -1.97 4.79 -16.56
CA GLU A 56 -2.37 3.95 -17.69
C GLU A 56 -1.16 3.26 -18.34
N SER A 57 -0.06 3.99 -18.53
CA SER A 57 1.17 3.45 -19.10
C SER A 57 1.84 2.41 -18.21
N LEU A 58 1.85 2.65 -16.88
CA LEU A 58 2.38 1.69 -15.90
C LEU A 58 1.53 0.41 -15.87
N CYS A 59 0.21 0.53 -15.83
CA CYS A 59 -0.68 -0.63 -15.85
C CYS A 59 -0.51 -1.44 -17.14
N LYS A 60 -0.41 -0.77 -18.28
CA LYS A 60 -0.16 -1.44 -19.57
C LYS A 60 1.19 -2.19 -19.56
N ALA A 61 2.24 -1.57 -19.06
CA ALA A 61 3.56 -2.23 -18.97
C ALA A 61 3.51 -3.48 -18.05
N ILE A 62 2.75 -3.45 -16.95
CA ILE A 62 2.53 -4.62 -16.08
C ILE A 62 1.80 -5.72 -16.83
N ILE A 63 0.72 -5.39 -17.56
CA ILE A 63 -0.04 -6.35 -18.35
C ILE A 63 0.84 -6.97 -19.45
N ASP A 64 1.63 -6.17 -20.15
CA ASP A 64 2.50 -6.63 -21.24
C ASP A 64 3.63 -7.56 -20.75
N VAL A 65 4.11 -7.39 -19.51
CA VAL A 65 5.19 -8.21 -18.92
C VAL A 65 4.67 -9.46 -18.19
N GLU A 66 3.35 -9.59 -17.98
CA GLU A 66 2.72 -10.69 -17.25
C GLU A 66 3.24 -12.08 -17.65
N PRO A 67 3.30 -12.48 -18.96
CA PRO A 67 3.72 -13.83 -19.32
C PRO A 67 5.17 -14.13 -18.91
N THR A 68 6.01 -13.11 -18.86
CA THR A 68 7.40 -13.22 -18.43
C THR A 68 7.49 -13.43 -16.92
N LEU A 69 6.70 -12.69 -16.15
CA LEU A 69 6.63 -12.81 -14.69
C LEU A 69 6.10 -14.17 -14.27
N THR A 70 5.00 -14.63 -14.88
CA THR A 70 4.43 -15.97 -14.67
C THR A 70 5.45 -17.06 -14.97
N LYS A 71 6.21 -16.94 -16.07
CA LYS A 71 7.27 -17.90 -16.42
C LYS A 71 8.38 -17.94 -15.36
N TYR A 72 8.82 -16.81 -14.83
CA TYR A 72 9.84 -16.81 -13.79
C TYR A 72 9.32 -17.38 -12.48
N ASP A 73 8.10 -17.02 -12.12
CA ASP A 73 7.48 -17.50 -10.88
C ASP A 73 7.21 -19.00 -10.92
N THR A 74 6.84 -19.58 -12.06
CA THR A 74 6.69 -21.04 -12.25
C THR A 74 7.98 -21.83 -11.94
N VAL A 75 9.16 -21.17 -12.04
CA VAL A 75 10.45 -21.84 -11.74
C VAL A 75 10.74 -21.87 -10.24
N VAL A 76 10.28 -20.86 -9.47
CA VAL A 76 10.66 -20.65 -8.07
C VAL A 76 9.46 -20.58 -7.11
N GLY A 77 8.26 -20.50 -7.64
CA GLY A 77 7.00 -20.33 -6.90
C GLY A 77 5.88 -21.18 -7.49
N ASP A 78 4.64 -20.72 -7.31
CA ASP A 78 3.42 -21.39 -7.78
C ASP A 78 2.93 -20.92 -9.16
N GLY A 79 3.60 -19.94 -9.76
CA GLY A 79 3.37 -19.50 -11.13
C GLY A 79 2.20 -18.53 -11.29
N ASP A 80 1.74 -17.87 -10.24
CA ASP A 80 0.57 -16.97 -10.27
C ASP A 80 0.93 -15.47 -10.11
N ALA A 81 2.19 -15.12 -9.85
CA ALA A 81 2.60 -13.75 -9.59
C ALA A 81 2.30 -12.79 -10.75
N GLY A 82 2.51 -13.23 -11.99
CA GLY A 82 2.21 -12.41 -13.19
C GLY A 82 0.71 -12.16 -13.32
N GLU A 83 -0.12 -13.19 -13.16
CA GLU A 83 -1.57 -13.08 -13.24
C GLU A 83 -2.12 -12.18 -12.14
N THR A 84 -1.63 -12.32 -10.91
CA THR A 84 -2.00 -11.47 -9.78
C THR A 84 -1.72 -10.00 -10.06
N LEU A 85 -0.54 -9.66 -10.61
CA LEU A 85 -0.17 -8.29 -10.96
C LEU A 85 -1.01 -7.76 -12.14
N ARG A 86 -1.31 -8.60 -13.14
CA ARG A 86 -2.18 -8.24 -14.26
C ARG A 86 -3.59 -7.90 -13.77
N HIS A 87 -4.20 -8.71 -12.92
CA HIS A 87 -5.51 -8.45 -12.34
C HIS A 87 -5.54 -7.11 -11.57
N CYS A 88 -4.48 -6.82 -10.81
CA CYS A 88 -4.35 -5.53 -10.13
C CYS A 88 -4.30 -4.36 -11.12
N ALA A 89 -3.49 -4.46 -12.17
CA ALA A 89 -3.37 -3.42 -13.19
C ALA A 89 -4.71 -3.19 -13.91
N GLU A 90 -5.43 -4.25 -14.25
CA GLU A 90 -6.76 -4.19 -14.85
C GLU A 90 -7.78 -3.51 -13.92
N ALA A 91 -7.76 -3.82 -12.60
CA ALA A 91 -8.61 -3.18 -11.61
C ALA A 91 -8.31 -1.68 -11.49
N VAL A 92 -7.04 -1.27 -11.47
CA VAL A 92 -6.65 0.15 -11.47
C VAL A 92 -7.15 0.87 -12.71
N LEU A 93 -7.03 0.27 -13.90
CA LEU A 93 -7.57 0.84 -15.15
C LEU A 93 -9.10 0.97 -15.11
N GLN A 94 -9.79 -0.01 -14.53
CA GLN A 94 -11.25 0.05 -14.35
C GLN A 94 -11.66 1.17 -13.39
N TYR A 95 -10.95 1.33 -12.26
CA TYR A 95 -11.20 2.41 -11.30
C TYR A 95 -10.94 3.80 -11.91
N LEU A 96 -9.90 3.95 -12.75
CA LEU A 96 -9.66 5.18 -13.52
C LEU A 96 -10.82 5.48 -14.46
N LYS A 97 -11.31 4.49 -15.21
CA LYS A 97 -12.44 4.63 -16.14
C LYS A 97 -13.72 5.01 -15.42
N GLU A 98 -13.93 4.51 -14.22
CA GLU A 98 -15.09 4.79 -13.37
C GLU A 98 -14.95 6.10 -12.55
N ASN A 99 -13.86 6.85 -12.72
CA ASN A 99 -13.52 8.06 -11.97
C ASN A 99 -13.46 7.82 -10.43
N LYS A 100 -13.09 6.62 -10.02
CA LYS A 100 -12.90 6.26 -8.60
C LYS A 100 -11.51 6.64 -8.08
N ILE A 101 -10.55 6.91 -8.96
CA ILE A 101 -9.21 7.39 -8.59
C ILE A 101 -9.19 8.90 -8.79
N PRO A 102 -9.19 9.71 -7.72
CA PRO A 102 -9.04 11.16 -7.82
C PRO A 102 -7.65 11.52 -8.37
N LEU A 103 -7.58 12.52 -9.24
CA LEU A 103 -6.34 12.93 -9.91
C LEU A 103 -5.87 14.33 -9.51
N ASP A 104 -6.50 14.93 -8.52
CA ASP A 104 -6.20 16.27 -8.02
C ASP A 104 -5.02 16.29 -7.04
N ARG A 105 -4.86 15.25 -6.24
CA ARG A 105 -3.82 15.13 -5.21
C ARG A 105 -3.08 13.81 -5.29
N ALA A 106 -1.76 13.85 -5.08
CA ALA A 106 -0.94 12.66 -5.06
C ALA A 106 -1.39 11.64 -4.00
N THR A 107 -1.80 12.11 -2.82
CA THR A 107 -2.31 11.26 -1.72
C THR A 107 -3.63 10.59 -2.08
N SER A 108 -4.62 11.31 -2.59
CA SER A 108 -5.91 10.74 -2.99
C SER A 108 -5.77 9.80 -4.20
N THR A 109 -4.87 10.10 -5.11
CA THR A 109 -4.54 9.21 -6.24
C THR A 109 -3.98 7.88 -5.75
N VAL A 110 -3.00 7.91 -4.82
CA VAL A 110 -2.43 6.66 -4.26
C VAL A 110 -3.46 5.90 -3.44
N LEU A 111 -4.33 6.59 -2.67
CA LEU A 111 -5.43 5.92 -1.94
C LEU A 111 -6.40 5.21 -2.88
N GLY A 112 -6.82 5.84 -3.98
CA GLY A 112 -7.68 5.21 -4.98
C GLY A 112 -7.02 4.01 -5.67
N ILE A 113 -5.70 4.07 -5.91
CA ILE A 113 -4.93 2.91 -6.40
C ILE A 113 -4.87 1.81 -5.33
N THR A 114 -4.71 2.17 -4.05
CA THR A 114 -4.70 1.20 -2.94
C THR A 114 -6.03 0.46 -2.86
N GLU A 115 -7.15 1.16 -2.97
CA GLU A 115 -8.48 0.56 -2.97
C GLU A 115 -8.68 -0.42 -4.14
N ALA A 116 -8.25 -0.05 -5.35
CA ALA A 116 -8.27 -0.95 -6.50
C ALA A 116 -7.39 -2.19 -6.28
N GLN A 117 -6.20 -2.02 -5.70
CA GLN A 117 -5.27 -3.08 -5.38
C GLN A 117 -5.87 -4.04 -4.32
N GLU A 118 -6.41 -3.53 -3.22
CA GLU A 118 -7.02 -4.34 -2.16
C GLU A 118 -8.25 -5.12 -2.66
N SER A 119 -9.00 -4.57 -3.62
CA SER A 119 -10.15 -5.25 -4.21
C SER A 119 -9.78 -6.39 -5.17
N SER A 120 -8.55 -6.42 -5.67
CA SER A 120 -8.10 -7.32 -6.74
C SER A 120 -6.96 -8.25 -6.38
N MET A 121 -6.19 -7.92 -5.34
CA MET A 121 -5.06 -8.73 -4.88
C MET A 121 -5.31 -9.28 -3.48
N GLY A 122 -5.26 -10.60 -3.35
CA GLY A 122 -5.32 -11.30 -2.07
C GLY A 122 -3.95 -11.80 -1.59
N GLY A 123 -3.98 -12.58 -0.51
CA GLY A 123 -2.82 -13.29 0.00
C GLY A 123 -1.68 -12.38 0.50
N THR A 124 -0.49 -12.95 0.56
CA THR A 124 0.71 -12.26 1.06
C THR A 124 1.12 -11.09 0.15
N SER A 125 1.05 -11.29 -1.16
CA SER A 125 1.38 -10.23 -2.15
C SER A 125 0.48 -9.03 -1.97
N GLY A 126 -0.85 -9.22 -1.88
CA GLY A 126 -1.80 -8.13 -1.64
C GLY A 126 -1.51 -7.36 -0.36
N ALA A 127 -1.20 -8.05 0.74
CA ALA A 127 -0.86 -7.41 2.01
C ALA A 127 0.44 -6.57 1.92
N LEU A 128 1.48 -7.08 1.25
CA LEU A 128 2.74 -6.35 1.08
C LEU A 128 2.57 -5.10 0.22
N TYR A 129 1.81 -5.17 -0.87
CA TYR A 129 1.50 -4.01 -1.70
C TYR A 129 0.66 -2.97 -0.94
N ALA A 130 -0.36 -3.38 -0.16
CA ALA A 130 -1.16 -2.49 0.66
C ALA A 130 -0.31 -1.75 1.71
N ILE A 131 0.62 -2.45 2.39
CA ILE A 131 1.55 -1.83 3.34
C ILE A 131 2.45 -0.81 2.63
N TYR A 132 2.98 -1.13 1.45
CA TYR A 132 3.83 -0.23 0.68
C TYR A 132 3.06 1.02 0.25
N LEU A 133 1.87 0.86 -0.35
CA LEU A 133 1.05 1.97 -0.83
C LEU A 133 0.58 2.87 0.33
N THR A 134 0.16 2.29 1.45
CA THR A 134 -0.16 3.06 2.66
C THR A 134 1.06 3.82 3.18
N GLY A 135 2.24 3.20 3.17
CA GLY A 135 3.50 3.85 3.52
C GLY A 135 3.85 5.00 2.58
N LEU A 136 3.51 4.88 1.29
CA LEU A 136 3.70 5.93 0.29
C LEU A 136 2.82 7.15 0.59
N VAL A 137 1.54 6.95 0.91
CA VAL A 137 0.63 8.03 1.35
C VAL A 137 1.18 8.75 2.58
N GLN A 138 1.61 8.00 3.59
CA GLN A 138 2.18 8.58 4.81
C GLN A 138 3.47 9.37 4.52
N GLY A 139 4.30 8.88 3.61
CA GLY A 139 5.52 9.56 3.18
C GLY A 139 5.22 10.87 2.43
N LEU A 140 4.22 10.89 1.55
CA LEU A 140 3.75 12.10 0.87
C LEU A 140 3.27 13.15 1.87
N LEU A 141 2.43 12.75 2.84
CA LEU A 141 1.96 13.65 3.90
C LEU A 141 3.10 14.23 4.74
N LYS A 142 4.11 13.42 5.07
CA LYS A 142 5.27 13.86 5.88
C LYS A 142 6.23 14.77 5.12
N SER A 143 6.37 14.56 3.81
CA SER A 143 7.28 15.36 2.98
C SER A 143 6.72 16.72 2.59
N THR A 144 5.41 16.92 2.77
CA THR A 144 4.69 18.15 2.41
C THR A 144 4.77 19.15 3.55
N GLN A 145 5.32 20.32 3.32
CA GLN A 145 5.38 21.42 4.30
C GLN A 145 4.09 22.25 4.30
N ASN A 146 3.53 22.48 3.11
CA ASN A 146 2.30 23.24 2.94
C ASN A 146 1.24 22.39 2.25
N ASN A 147 0.08 22.26 2.86
CA ASN A 147 -1.02 21.51 2.25
C ASN A 147 -1.41 22.15 0.91
N GLY A 148 -1.43 21.34 -0.15
CA GLY A 148 -1.80 21.78 -1.49
C GLY A 148 -0.64 22.29 -2.35
N GLU A 149 0.63 22.24 -1.88
CA GLU A 149 1.77 22.46 -2.77
C GLU A 149 1.85 21.37 -3.86
N ALA A 150 2.46 21.70 -5.01
CA ALA A 150 2.61 20.72 -6.09
C ALA A 150 3.58 19.60 -5.73
N ALA A 151 3.20 18.36 -6.03
CA ALA A 151 4.05 17.20 -5.85
C ALA A 151 5.29 17.30 -6.75
N THR A 152 6.46 17.21 -6.14
CA THR A 152 7.74 17.22 -6.83
C THR A 152 8.38 15.83 -6.80
N VAL A 153 9.37 15.60 -7.65
CA VAL A 153 10.19 14.36 -7.63
C VAL A 153 10.77 14.10 -6.23
N LYS A 154 11.14 15.17 -5.51
CA LYS A 154 11.67 15.05 -4.14
C LYS A 154 10.61 14.50 -3.17
N HIS A 155 9.36 14.95 -3.28
CA HIS A 155 8.26 14.41 -2.46
C HIS A 155 8.04 12.92 -2.73
N TRP A 156 7.99 12.53 -3.99
CA TRP A 156 7.83 11.12 -4.39
C TRP A 156 9.01 10.24 -3.94
N ALA A 157 10.25 10.70 -4.11
CA ALA A 157 11.43 9.97 -3.66
C ALA A 157 11.45 9.78 -2.13
N SER A 158 11.13 10.82 -1.37
CA SER A 158 11.01 10.75 0.09
C SER A 158 9.90 9.79 0.51
N ALA A 159 8.74 9.86 -0.16
CA ALA A 159 7.60 9.00 0.11
C ALA A 159 7.91 7.53 -0.20
N ALA A 160 8.56 7.24 -1.33
CA ALA A 160 8.98 5.90 -1.70
C ALA A 160 9.97 5.30 -0.68
N ASN A 161 10.94 6.09 -0.23
CA ASN A 161 11.86 5.65 0.82
C ASN A 161 11.12 5.36 2.14
N HIS A 162 10.16 6.21 2.52
CA HIS A 162 9.32 5.97 3.70
C HIS A 162 8.49 4.69 3.57
N ALA A 163 7.89 4.46 2.40
CA ALA A 163 7.12 3.26 2.10
C ALA A 163 7.98 1.99 2.20
N PHE A 164 9.18 2.03 1.64
CA PHE A 164 10.13 0.93 1.71
C PHE A 164 10.57 0.62 3.15
N GLN A 165 10.87 1.64 3.95
CA GLN A 165 11.19 1.48 5.36
C GLN A 165 10.00 0.91 6.16
N SER A 166 8.78 1.31 5.83
CA SER A 166 7.57 0.78 6.44
C SER A 166 7.37 -0.69 6.11
N LEU A 167 7.52 -1.07 4.84
CA LEU A 167 7.44 -2.46 4.40
C LEU A 167 8.47 -3.34 5.12
N GLY A 168 9.71 -2.86 5.28
CA GLY A 168 10.79 -3.57 5.96
C GLY A 168 10.54 -3.91 7.43
N LYS A 169 9.51 -3.34 8.06
CA LYS A 169 9.08 -3.70 9.43
C LYS A 169 8.22 -4.96 9.48
N TYR A 170 7.61 -5.33 8.36
CA TYR A 170 6.64 -6.43 8.27
C TYR A 170 7.17 -7.65 7.51
N THR A 171 8.34 -7.55 6.91
CA THR A 171 8.99 -8.66 6.23
C THR A 171 10.47 -8.75 6.60
N PRO A 172 11.02 -9.97 6.82
CA PRO A 172 12.46 -10.18 7.01
C PRO A 172 13.25 -10.09 5.70
N ALA A 173 12.58 -10.09 4.54
CA ALA A 173 13.23 -10.02 3.23
C ALA A 173 14.11 -8.77 3.12
N ARG A 174 15.32 -8.94 2.60
CA ARG A 174 16.29 -7.87 2.35
C ARG A 174 16.95 -8.07 0.99
N PRO A 175 17.39 -6.98 0.32
CA PRO A 175 18.21 -7.10 -0.88
C PRO A 175 19.51 -7.85 -0.58
N GLY A 176 19.95 -8.70 -1.51
CA GLY A 176 21.20 -9.47 -1.45
C GLY A 176 21.03 -10.95 -1.31
#